data_dfceba77f795d200f0ee884b5aaf7db6
#
_entry.id   dfceba77f795d200f0ee884b5aaf7db6
#
_cell.length_a   1.000
_cell.length_b   1.000
_cell.length_c   1.000
_cell.angle_alpha   90.00
_cell.angle_beta   90.00
_cell.angle_gamma   90.00
#
_symmetry.space_group_name_H-M   'P 1'
#
loop_
_entity.id
_entity.type
_entity.pdbx_description
1 polymer ?
#
loop_
_entity_poly.entity_id
_entity_poly.type
_entity_poly.pdbx_seq_one_letter_code
_entity_poly.pdbx_strand_id
1 'polypeptide(L)'
;YEITPYEPGDCRPVVFFDLAVGDQALGRIEITLHDDVCPKTCENFRCLCTGERGNFVEGSRRTPLWYKGSRFHRVIPDFMAQGGDLEKHNGSGKGVCIYGRSFADEEASLAFDSPGVVAMAATKGQDANGCQFFVSLGEAPWLDGKHVAFGRVSSGLEVLRAIEERGSAHGRTRGVVVVQNCGQLQ
;
A
#
# COMPACT_ATOMS: atom_id res chain seq x y z
N TYR A 1 14.36 -5.21 -17.65
CA TYR A 1 14.62 -3.89 -17.03
C TYR A 1 15.40 -4.12 -15.76
N GLU A 2 16.68 -3.68 -15.71
CA GLU A 2 17.41 -3.62 -14.46
C GLU A 2 16.78 -2.50 -13.63
N ILE A 3 16.17 -2.87 -12.51
CA ILE A 3 15.65 -1.91 -11.54
C ILE A 3 16.86 -1.33 -10.82
N THR A 4 17.16 -0.07 -11.09
CA THR A 4 18.22 0.63 -10.36
C THR A 4 17.86 0.67 -8.87
N PRO A 5 18.75 0.22 -7.98
CA PRO A 5 18.57 0.41 -6.55
C PRO A 5 18.39 1.89 -6.23
N TYR A 6 17.60 2.22 -5.20
CA TYR A 6 17.53 3.56 -4.67
C TYR A 6 18.94 4.04 -4.29
N GLU A 7 19.40 5.11 -4.93
CA GLU A 7 20.66 5.76 -4.60
C GLU A 7 20.38 7.04 -3.78
N PRO A 8 21.18 7.35 -2.76
CA PRO A 8 21.06 8.61 -2.04
C PRO A 8 21.20 9.80 -3.00
N GLY A 9 20.14 10.63 -3.11
CA GLY A 9 20.06 11.72 -4.07
C GLY A 9 19.07 11.47 -5.23
N ASP A 10 18.45 10.32 -5.26
CA ASP A 10 17.34 10.00 -6.15
C ASP A 10 16.12 10.89 -5.80
N CYS A 11 15.49 11.46 -6.82
CA CYS A 11 14.33 12.36 -6.66
C CYS A 11 13.00 11.63 -6.50
N ARG A 12 13.01 10.30 -6.28
CA ARG A 12 11.78 9.52 -6.10
C ARG A 12 10.98 9.99 -4.90
N PRO A 13 9.65 10.08 -5.02
CA PRO A 13 8.81 10.42 -3.88
C PRO A 13 8.94 9.41 -2.73
N VAL A 14 9.02 9.93 -1.51
CA VAL A 14 9.00 9.13 -0.29
C VAL A 14 7.76 9.48 0.51
N VAL A 15 6.94 8.48 0.82
CA VAL A 15 5.75 8.61 1.65
C VAL A 15 5.91 7.84 2.96
N PHE A 16 5.07 8.12 3.95
CA PHE A 16 5.14 7.44 5.23
C PHE A 16 3.78 7.03 5.77
N PHE A 17 3.77 6.00 6.60
CA PHE A 17 2.68 5.62 7.49
C PHE A 17 3.16 5.57 8.93
N ASP A 18 2.48 6.27 9.82
CA ASP A 18 2.56 6.05 11.26
C ASP A 18 1.48 5.05 11.65
N LEU A 19 1.88 3.92 12.22
CA LEU A 19 1.03 2.77 12.47
C LEU A 19 0.80 2.57 13.95
N ALA A 20 -0.42 2.17 14.31
CA ALA A 20 -0.80 1.92 15.69
C ALA A 20 -1.80 0.75 15.81
N VAL A 21 -1.89 0.17 16.99
CA VAL A 21 -2.94 -0.77 17.40
C VAL A 21 -3.57 -0.25 18.68
N GLY A 22 -4.82 0.20 18.61
CA GLY A 22 -5.43 0.94 19.70
C GLY A 22 -4.59 2.18 20.06
N ASP A 23 -4.23 2.33 21.31
CA ASP A 23 -3.37 3.43 21.81
C ASP A 23 -1.87 3.13 21.70
N GLN A 24 -1.50 1.94 21.26
CA GLN A 24 -0.10 1.52 21.11
C GLN A 24 0.44 1.91 19.74
N ALA A 25 1.38 2.85 19.71
CA ALA A 25 2.14 3.15 18.51
C ALA A 25 3.07 1.97 18.16
N LEU A 26 3.05 1.55 16.89
CA LEU A 26 3.97 0.54 16.37
C LEU A 26 5.23 1.19 15.78
N GLY A 27 5.10 2.38 15.22
CA GLY A 27 6.17 3.14 14.59
C GLY A 27 5.82 3.60 13.18
N ARG A 28 6.84 4.11 12.48
CA ARG A 28 6.74 4.62 11.12
C ARG A 28 7.38 3.67 10.13
N ILE A 29 6.71 3.47 8.99
CA ILE A 29 7.33 2.95 7.78
C ILE A 29 7.44 4.07 6.75
N GLU A 30 8.57 4.10 6.04
CA GLU A 30 8.78 4.99 4.90
C GLU A 30 8.87 4.16 3.64
N ILE A 31 8.22 4.63 2.59
CA ILE A 31 8.10 3.92 1.31
C ILE A 31 8.62 4.83 0.22
N THR A 32 9.65 4.36 -0.48
CA THR A 32 10.14 5.00 -1.71
C THR A 32 9.29 4.51 -2.87
N LEU A 33 8.71 5.44 -3.62
CA LEU A 33 7.87 5.16 -4.78
C LEU A 33 8.73 5.19 -6.05
N HIS A 34 8.66 4.11 -6.84
CA HIS A 34 9.38 4.00 -8.10
C HIS A 34 8.54 4.56 -9.26
N ASP A 35 8.38 5.86 -9.28
CA ASP A 35 7.59 6.60 -10.28
C ASP A 35 8.24 6.62 -11.67
N ASP A 36 9.53 6.33 -11.75
CA ASP A 36 10.25 6.04 -12.99
C ASP A 36 9.81 4.71 -13.63
N VAL A 37 9.29 3.77 -12.84
CA VAL A 37 8.79 2.46 -13.29
C VAL A 37 7.28 2.44 -13.44
N CYS A 38 6.56 2.92 -12.44
CA CYS A 38 5.09 2.90 -12.35
C CYS A 38 4.51 4.29 -12.04
N PRO A 39 4.61 5.28 -12.96
CA PRO A 39 4.28 6.67 -12.66
C PRO A 39 2.82 6.87 -12.23
N LYS A 40 1.89 6.22 -12.89
CA LYS A 40 0.45 6.36 -12.61
C LYS A 40 0.05 5.73 -11.27
N THR A 41 0.58 4.56 -10.98
CA THR A 41 0.35 3.85 -9.72
C THR A 41 0.96 4.61 -8.55
N CYS A 42 2.19 5.11 -8.71
CA CYS A 42 2.88 5.90 -7.69
C CYS A 42 2.13 7.21 -7.40
N GLU A 43 1.65 7.92 -8.42
CA GLU A 43 0.88 9.16 -8.21
C GLU A 43 -0.43 8.89 -7.47
N ASN A 44 -1.16 7.82 -7.80
CA ASN A 44 -2.34 7.41 -7.06
C ASN A 44 -2.02 7.18 -5.58
N PHE A 45 -1.00 6.37 -5.29
CA PHE A 45 -0.61 6.03 -3.92
C PHE A 45 -0.13 7.26 -3.14
N ARG A 46 0.70 8.10 -3.75
CA ARG A 46 1.19 9.36 -3.17
C ARG A 46 0.03 10.28 -2.76
N CYS A 47 -0.91 10.51 -3.66
CA CYS A 47 -2.10 11.33 -3.38
C CYS A 47 -2.98 10.75 -2.28
N LEU A 48 -3.12 9.42 -2.21
CA LEU A 48 -3.85 8.77 -1.14
C LEU A 48 -3.11 8.85 0.22
N CYS A 49 -1.79 8.99 0.21
CA CYS A 49 -1.02 9.28 1.43
C CYS A 49 -1.21 10.71 1.90
N THR A 50 -1.24 11.69 1.02
CA THR A 50 -1.37 13.12 1.37
C THR A 50 -2.81 13.56 1.63
N GLY A 51 -3.79 12.87 1.02
CA GLY A 51 -5.20 13.25 1.10
C GLY A 51 -5.57 14.47 0.25
N GLU A 52 -4.68 14.96 -0.60
CA GLU A 52 -4.84 16.20 -1.37
C GLU A 52 -5.95 16.18 -2.42
N ARG A 53 -6.46 15.02 -2.78
CA ARG A 53 -7.54 14.84 -3.79
C ARG A 53 -8.95 14.94 -3.21
N GLY A 54 -9.08 15.13 -1.90
CA GLY A 54 -10.38 15.29 -1.23
C GLY A 54 -11.20 14.00 -1.23
N ASN A 55 -12.40 14.03 -1.76
CA ASN A 55 -13.33 12.90 -1.70
C ASN A 55 -13.71 12.37 -3.08
N PHE A 56 -13.81 11.06 -3.19
CA PHE A 56 -14.55 10.43 -4.29
C PHE A 56 -16.05 10.50 -3.98
N VAL A 57 -16.84 10.98 -4.93
CA VAL A 57 -18.30 11.18 -4.76
C VAL A 57 -19.05 10.27 -5.70
N GLU A 58 -19.94 9.45 -5.15
CA GLU A 58 -20.86 8.60 -5.92
C GLU A 58 -22.26 8.70 -5.32
N GLY A 59 -23.14 9.41 -6.02
CA GLY A 59 -24.46 9.76 -5.47
C GLY A 59 -24.34 10.60 -4.20
N SER A 60 -24.96 10.16 -3.12
CA SER A 60 -24.86 10.80 -1.81
C SER A 60 -23.63 10.35 -0.99
N ARG A 61 -22.93 9.33 -1.44
CA ARG A 61 -21.77 8.77 -0.73
C ARG A 61 -20.51 9.57 -1.04
N ARG A 62 -19.76 9.89 0.02
CA ARG A 62 -18.44 10.52 -0.07
C ARG A 62 -17.43 9.60 0.59
N THR A 63 -16.37 9.25 -0.14
CA THR A 63 -15.25 8.44 0.37
C THR A 63 -13.98 9.30 0.35
N PRO A 64 -13.38 9.59 1.50
CA PRO A 64 -12.13 10.34 1.54
C PRO A 64 -11.03 9.58 0.79
N LEU A 65 -10.36 10.24 -0.14
CA LEU A 65 -9.20 9.72 -0.85
C LEU A 65 -7.92 9.92 -0.01
N TRP A 66 -7.89 9.28 1.16
CA TRP A 66 -6.83 9.42 2.14
C TRP A 66 -6.67 8.16 2.97
N TYR A 67 -5.45 7.64 3.06
CA TYR A 67 -5.16 6.43 3.84
C TYR A 67 -5.24 6.64 5.36
N LYS A 68 -5.22 7.87 5.85
CA LYS A 68 -5.37 8.14 7.29
C LYS A 68 -6.67 7.54 7.85
N GLY A 69 -6.54 6.72 8.90
CA GLY A 69 -7.65 5.99 9.49
C GLY A 69 -7.97 4.66 8.82
N SER A 70 -7.37 4.33 7.70
CA SER A 70 -7.52 3.02 7.05
C SER A 70 -6.78 1.92 7.81
N ARG A 71 -7.07 0.66 7.49
CA ARG A 71 -6.61 -0.49 8.26
C ARG A 71 -5.84 -1.47 7.40
N PHE A 72 -4.89 -2.17 8.02
CA PHE A 72 -4.38 -3.43 7.50
C PHE A 72 -5.34 -4.55 7.93
N HIS A 73 -6.25 -4.91 7.05
CA HIS A 73 -7.34 -5.85 7.36
C HIS A 73 -6.96 -7.33 7.16
N ARG A 74 -5.84 -7.60 6.46
CA ARG A 74 -5.38 -8.96 6.18
C ARG A 74 -3.87 -9.03 6.26
N VAL A 75 -3.37 -9.87 7.19
CA VAL A 75 -1.93 -10.06 7.40
C VAL A 75 -1.65 -11.56 7.49
N ILE A 76 -0.84 -12.05 6.56
CA ILE A 76 -0.37 -13.45 6.54
C ILE A 76 1.14 -13.43 6.73
N PRO A 77 1.65 -13.96 7.86
CA PRO A 77 3.09 -14.05 8.14
C PRO A 77 3.85 -14.72 6.98
N ASP A 78 5.07 -14.26 6.75
CA ASP A 78 5.97 -14.70 5.66
C ASP A 78 5.44 -14.44 4.25
N PHE A 79 4.25 -13.84 4.10
CA PHE A 79 3.63 -13.57 2.81
C PHE A 79 3.39 -12.07 2.59
N MET A 80 2.34 -11.50 3.18
CA MET A 80 2.01 -10.09 2.94
C MET A 80 1.11 -9.47 4.01
N ALA A 81 1.13 -8.15 4.11
CA ALA A 81 0.20 -7.33 4.86
C ALA A 81 -0.61 -6.47 3.88
N GLN A 82 -1.92 -6.62 3.86
CA GLN A 82 -2.84 -5.93 2.95
C GLN A 82 -3.70 -4.91 3.70
N GLY A 83 -3.85 -3.74 3.08
CA GLY A 83 -4.67 -2.65 3.62
C GLY A 83 -5.19 -1.71 2.54
N GLY A 84 -5.63 -0.53 2.96
CA GLY A 84 -6.03 0.54 2.06
C GLY A 84 -7.46 0.48 1.55
N ASP A 85 -8.36 -0.32 2.13
CA ASP A 85 -9.78 -0.25 1.82
C ASP A 85 -10.40 1.00 2.42
N LEU A 86 -10.55 2.05 1.62
CA LEU A 86 -11.07 3.35 2.04
C LEU A 86 -12.60 3.38 2.21
N GLU A 87 -13.30 2.37 1.71
CA GLU A 87 -14.77 2.34 1.73
C GLU A 87 -15.33 1.56 2.92
N LYS A 88 -14.75 0.40 3.24
CA LYS A 88 -15.28 -0.53 4.26
C LYS A 88 -14.24 -0.97 5.29
N HIS A 89 -12.96 -0.67 5.07
CA HIS A 89 -11.83 -1.00 5.94
C HIS A 89 -11.65 -2.51 6.24
N ASN A 90 -12.26 -3.40 5.43
CA ASN A 90 -12.21 -4.84 5.63
C ASN A 90 -11.87 -5.64 4.36
N GLY A 91 -11.53 -4.96 3.29
CA GLY A 91 -11.17 -5.56 2.00
C GLY A 91 -12.34 -5.78 1.04
N SER A 92 -13.59 -5.58 1.47
CA SER A 92 -14.79 -5.79 0.65
C SER A 92 -15.29 -4.53 -0.07
N GLY A 93 -14.55 -3.43 -0.01
CA GLY A 93 -14.84 -2.20 -0.75
C GLY A 93 -14.81 -2.42 -2.27
N LYS A 94 -15.59 -1.61 -2.99
CA LYS A 94 -15.66 -1.69 -4.45
C LYS A 94 -14.38 -1.21 -5.15
N GLY A 95 -13.57 -0.44 -4.44
CA GLY A 95 -12.40 0.24 -4.94
C GLY A 95 -12.69 1.67 -5.37
N VAL A 96 -11.75 2.55 -5.01
CA VAL A 96 -11.70 3.94 -5.44
C VAL A 96 -10.24 4.31 -5.67
N CYS A 97 -9.98 5.28 -6.52
CA CYS A 97 -8.66 5.84 -6.75
C CYS A 97 -8.79 7.30 -7.19
N ILE A 98 -7.67 7.98 -7.36
CA ILE A 98 -7.68 9.38 -7.80
C ILE A 98 -8.22 9.56 -9.23
N TYR A 99 -8.29 8.48 -10.00
CA TYR A 99 -8.77 8.46 -11.39
C TYR A 99 -10.25 8.02 -11.51
N GLY A 100 -10.89 7.64 -10.40
CA GLY A 100 -12.26 7.12 -10.38
C GLY A 100 -12.39 5.83 -9.59
N ARG A 101 -13.04 4.82 -10.16
CA ARG A 101 -13.23 3.51 -9.49
C ARG A 101 -12.00 2.61 -9.58
N SER A 102 -11.36 2.57 -10.73
CA SER A 102 -10.18 1.75 -10.95
C SER A 102 -9.31 2.32 -12.07
N PHE A 103 -8.10 1.81 -12.19
CA PHE A 103 -7.20 2.09 -13.30
C PHE A 103 -6.45 0.82 -13.73
N ALA A 104 -5.97 0.84 -14.97
CA ALA A 104 -5.30 -0.28 -15.62
C ALA A 104 -3.93 -0.58 -14.98
N ASP A 105 -3.48 -1.82 -15.11
CA ASP A 105 -2.12 -2.23 -14.77
C ASP A 105 -1.11 -1.44 -15.62
N GLU A 106 0.01 -1.07 -15.01
CA GLU A 106 1.17 -0.58 -15.74
C GLU A 106 2.04 -1.79 -16.14
N GLU A 107 2.64 -1.75 -17.33
CA GLU A 107 3.39 -2.88 -17.90
C GLU A 107 4.66 -3.21 -17.11
N ALA A 108 5.34 -2.17 -16.60
CA ALA A 108 6.52 -2.33 -15.78
C ALA A 108 6.15 -2.50 -14.30
N SER A 109 6.93 -3.28 -13.58
CA SER A 109 6.71 -3.60 -12.17
C SER A 109 8.02 -4.02 -11.51
N LEU A 110 8.14 -3.79 -10.20
CA LEU A 110 9.23 -4.32 -9.40
C LEU A 110 9.06 -5.83 -9.19
N ALA A 111 10.17 -6.54 -8.93
CA ALA A 111 10.12 -7.94 -8.53
C ALA A 111 9.81 -8.09 -7.03
N PHE A 112 9.12 -9.18 -6.67
CA PHE A 112 8.85 -9.56 -5.27
C PHE A 112 9.99 -10.42 -4.71
N ASP A 113 11.20 -9.83 -4.66
CA ASP A 113 12.47 -10.49 -4.33
C ASP A 113 12.89 -10.36 -2.85
N SER A 114 12.12 -9.64 -2.06
CA SER A 114 12.46 -9.30 -0.67
C SER A 114 11.23 -8.84 0.12
N PRO A 115 11.30 -8.85 1.47
CA PRO A 115 10.32 -8.16 2.30
C PRO A 115 10.29 -6.66 2.00
N GLY A 116 9.11 -6.04 2.11
CA GLY A 116 8.93 -4.60 1.98
C GLY A 116 8.62 -4.10 0.57
N VAL A 117 8.36 -4.99 -0.39
CA VAL A 117 7.84 -4.58 -1.71
C VAL A 117 6.38 -4.20 -1.59
N VAL A 118 6.03 -3.01 -2.09
CA VAL A 118 4.66 -2.47 -2.06
C VAL A 118 4.01 -2.63 -3.42
N ALA A 119 2.84 -3.24 -3.46
CA ALA A 119 2.12 -3.54 -4.69
C ALA A 119 0.62 -3.29 -4.57
N MET A 120 -0.06 -3.14 -5.72
CA MET A 120 -1.51 -3.00 -5.78
C MET A 120 -2.20 -4.35 -5.58
N ALA A 121 -3.18 -4.36 -4.68
CA ALA A 121 -4.12 -5.47 -4.57
C ALA A 121 -5.25 -5.25 -5.58
N ALA A 122 -5.15 -5.88 -6.75
CA ALA A 122 -6.19 -5.87 -7.76
C ALA A 122 -7.34 -6.81 -7.34
N THR A 123 -8.28 -6.28 -6.58
CA THR A 123 -9.32 -7.08 -5.90
C THR A 123 -10.34 -7.71 -6.85
N LYS A 124 -10.39 -7.27 -8.10
CA LYS A 124 -11.33 -7.76 -9.12
C LYS A 124 -10.64 -8.35 -10.36
N GLY A 125 -9.35 -8.66 -10.24
CA GLY A 125 -8.54 -9.19 -11.33
C GLY A 125 -7.71 -8.12 -12.03
N GLN A 126 -7.23 -8.44 -13.21
CA GLN A 126 -6.38 -7.57 -14.02
C GLN A 126 -7.05 -6.22 -14.32
N ASP A 127 -6.28 -5.15 -14.41
CA ASP A 127 -6.75 -3.79 -14.71
C ASP A 127 -7.77 -3.23 -13.69
N ALA A 128 -7.77 -3.73 -12.47
CA ALA A 128 -8.71 -3.32 -11.42
C ALA A 128 -8.01 -2.72 -10.19
N ASN A 129 -6.95 -1.94 -10.40
CA ASN A 129 -6.24 -1.23 -9.34
C ASN A 129 -7.09 -0.09 -8.79
N GLY A 130 -7.12 0.04 -7.48
CA GLY A 130 -7.88 1.09 -6.78
C GLY A 130 -7.07 1.71 -5.65
N CYS A 131 -7.55 1.54 -4.41
CA CYS A 131 -6.88 2.02 -3.21
C CYS A 131 -6.21 0.91 -2.40
N GLN A 132 -6.67 -0.36 -2.53
CA GLN A 132 -6.09 -1.43 -1.75
C GLN A 132 -4.68 -1.78 -2.26
N PHE A 133 -3.79 -2.00 -1.31
CA PHE A 133 -2.39 -2.36 -1.54
C PHE A 133 -1.96 -3.45 -0.57
N PHE A 134 -0.83 -4.05 -0.83
CA PHE A 134 -0.17 -4.93 0.13
C PHE A 134 1.34 -4.66 0.17
N VAL A 135 1.95 -5.05 1.27
CA VAL A 135 3.40 -5.01 1.48
C VAL A 135 3.87 -6.44 1.68
N SER A 136 4.86 -6.87 0.91
CA SER A 136 5.44 -8.21 1.08
C SER A 136 6.15 -8.36 2.42
N LEU A 137 5.99 -9.51 3.06
CA LEU A 137 6.65 -9.86 4.32
C LEU A 137 7.77 -10.90 4.10
N GLY A 138 7.90 -11.38 2.87
CA GLY A 138 8.94 -12.29 2.39
C GLY A 138 9.10 -12.19 0.89
N GLU A 139 9.90 -13.06 0.31
CA GLU A 139 9.98 -13.23 -1.14
C GLU A 139 8.68 -13.87 -1.67
N ALA A 140 8.17 -13.38 -2.77
CA ALA A 140 6.94 -13.89 -3.38
C ALA A 140 7.01 -13.88 -4.93
N PRO A 141 7.98 -14.58 -5.55
CA PRO A 141 8.21 -14.51 -6.99
C PRO A 141 7.02 -14.99 -7.83
N TRP A 142 6.10 -15.76 -7.24
CA TRP A 142 4.85 -16.18 -7.91
C TRP A 142 3.87 -15.03 -8.17
N LEU A 143 4.11 -13.84 -7.57
CA LEU A 143 3.33 -12.63 -7.79
C LEU A 143 3.88 -11.77 -8.93
N ASP A 144 5.10 -12.04 -9.39
CA ASP A 144 5.72 -11.30 -10.49
C ASP A 144 4.83 -11.38 -11.76
N GLY A 145 4.58 -10.23 -12.36
CA GLY A 145 3.71 -10.11 -13.53
C GLY A 145 2.21 -10.27 -13.25
N LYS A 146 1.78 -10.46 -12.01
CA LYS A 146 0.36 -10.59 -11.61
C LYS A 146 -0.16 -9.40 -10.82
N HIS A 147 0.72 -8.69 -10.13
CA HIS A 147 0.43 -7.49 -9.36
C HIS A 147 1.44 -6.42 -9.69
N VAL A 148 0.98 -5.17 -9.80
CA VAL A 148 1.85 -4.04 -10.06
C VAL A 148 2.57 -3.65 -8.78
N ALA A 149 3.84 -4.00 -8.67
CA ALA A 149 4.72 -3.60 -7.58
C ALA A 149 5.41 -2.29 -7.95
N PHE A 150 5.24 -1.26 -7.12
CA PHE A 150 5.58 0.13 -7.46
C PHE A 150 6.43 0.85 -6.40
N GLY A 151 6.69 0.22 -5.26
CA GLY A 151 7.44 0.85 -4.19
C GLY A 151 8.16 -0.16 -3.30
N ARG A 152 9.04 0.38 -2.46
CA ARG A 152 9.77 -0.40 -1.44
C ARG A 152 9.79 0.34 -0.12
N VAL A 153 9.65 -0.41 0.96
CA VAL A 153 9.89 0.13 2.31
C VAL A 153 11.39 0.41 2.44
N SER A 154 11.72 1.68 2.59
CA SER A 154 13.10 2.18 2.74
C SER A 154 13.52 2.36 4.20
N SER A 155 12.55 2.45 5.13
CA SER A 155 12.77 2.55 6.57
C SER A 155 11.60 1.94 7.33
N GLY A 156 11.86 1.36 8.50
CA GLY A 156 10.81 0.80 9.37
C GLY A 156 10.50 -0.67 9.11
N LEU A 157 11.45 -1.49 8.62
CA LEU A 157 11.24 -2.93 8.46
C LEU A 157 10.88 -3.63 9.78
N GLU A 158 11.38 -3.14 10.92
CA GLU A 158 11.01 -3.61 12.25
C GLU A 158 9.53 -3.37 12.57
N VAL A 159 8.94 -2.31 12.01
CA VAL A 159 7.51 -2.01 12.15
C VAL A 159 6.68 -3.00 11.31
N LEU A 160 7.15 -3.39 10.12
CA LEU A 160 6.54 -4.47 9.35
C LEU A 160 6.55 -5.80 10.11
N ARG A 161 7.63 -6.10 10.83
CA ARG A 161 7.71 -7.29 11.69
C ARG A 161 6.67 -7.22 12.81
N ALA A 162 6.48 -6.07 13.43
CA ALA A 162 5.45 -5.88 14.45
C ALA A 162 4.01 -6.07 13.90
N ILE A 163 3.76 -5.69 12.64
CA ILE A 163 2.49 -5.99 11.95
C ILE A 163 2.36 -7.49 11.70
N GLU A 164 3.42 -8.13 11.19
CA GLU A 164 3.47 -9.55 10.86
C GLU A 164 3.12 -10.44 12.06
N GLU A 165 3.65 -10.12 13.24
CA GLU A 165 3.38 -10.82 14.50
C GLU A 165 1.89 -10.81 14.88
N ARG A 166 1.10 -9.88 14.35
CA ARG A 166 -0.34 -9.77 14.57
C ARG A 166 -1.17 -10.54 13.55
N GLY A 167 -0.55 -11.10 12.53
CA GLY A 167 -1.20 -11.87 11.48
C GLY A 167 -1.51 -13.31 11.87
N SER A 168 -2.10 -14.02 10.92
CA SER A 168 -2.39 -15.45 11.02
C SER A 168 -2.35 -16.11 9.63
N ALA A 169 -2.30 -17.43 9.58
CA ALA A 169 -2.32 -18.19 8.33
C ALA A 169 -3.55 -17.91 7.46
N HIS A 170 -4.65 -17.48 8.07
CA HIS A 170 -5.89 -17.11 7.36
C HIS A 170 -6.04 -15.60 7.13
N GLY A 171 -5.05 -14.79 7.52
CA GLY A 171 -5.03 -13.35 7.33
C GLY A 171 -5.76 -12.53 8.40
N ARG A 172 -6.46 -13.15 9.35
CA ARG A 172 -7.08 -12.44 10.47
C ARG A 172 -6.01 -11.85 11.38
N THR A 173 -6.17 -10.58 11.75
CA THR A 173 -5.23 -9.88 12.64
C THR A 173 -5.66 -9.94 14.10
N ARG A 174 -4.68 -10.05 14.99
CA ARG A 174 -4.86 -9.85 16.44
C ARG A 174 -4.73 -8.36 16.77
N GLY A 175 -5.88 -7.72 16.94
CA GLY A 175 -6.00 -6.28 17.03
C GLY A 175 -6.07 -5.60 15.66
N VAL A 176 -6.54 -4.38 15.64
CA VAL A 176 -6.73 -3.60 14.41
C VAL A 176 -5.50 -2.72 14.20
N VAL A 177 -4.73 -3.01 13.15
CA VAL A 177 -3.60 -2.17 12.73
C VAL A 177 -4.15 -1.02 11.90
N VAL A 178 -3.96 0.21 12.37
CA VAL A 178 -4.50 1.43 11.76
C VAL A 178 -3.36 2.34 11.28
N VAL A 179 -3.56 2.95 10.13
CA VAL A 179 -2.74 4.09 9.67
C VAL A 179 -3.20 5.31 10.45
N GLN A 180 -2.49 5.63 11.53
CA GLN A 180 -2.81 6.76 12.41
C GLN A 180 -2.51 8.10 11.75
N ASN A 181 -1.45 8.14 10.97
CA ASN A 181 -1.06 9.29 10.16
C ASN A 181 -0.32 8.83 8.90
N CYS A 182 -0.37 9.62 7.86
CA CYS A 182 0.35 9.37 6.61
C CYS A 182 0.58 10.67 5.85
N GLY A 183 1.53 10.65 4.93
CA GLY A 183 1.87 11.83 4.12
C GLY A 183 3.08 11.56 3.24
N GLN A 184 3.62 12.64 2.71
CA GLN A 184 4.81 12.64 1.87
C GLN A 184 5.94 13.37 2.59
N LEU A 185 7.14 12.79 2.54
CA LEU A 185 8.36 13.36 3.12
C LEU A 185 9.20 14.11 2.08
N GLN A 186 9.22 13.59 0.84
CA GLN A 186 10.00 14.11 -0.27
C GLN A 186 9.21 14.00 -1.57
#